data_a48a1d14aeadbbcce24d037e69daca51
#
_entry.id   a48a1d14aeadbbcce24d037e69daca51
#
_cell.length_a   1.000
_cell.length_b   1.000
_cell.length_c   1.000
_cell.angle_alpha   90.00
_cell.angle_beta   90.00
_cell.angle_gamma   90.00
#
_symmetry.space_group_name_H-M   'P 1'
#
loop_
_entity.id
_entity.type
_entity.pdbx_description
1 polymer ?
#
loop_
_entity_poly.entity_id
_entity_poly.type
_entity_poly.pdbx_seq_one_letter_code
_entity_poly.pdbx_strand_id
1 'polypeptide(L)'
;MSRCLSGFAGYAVRVSHNNLGLTPTAHQTDLASALRALESEFELRVQFPQQVVAEAQQAIADFELPTSDRTEIDFVTIDPASSTDLDQAVYLERSANGYLVNYAIADVPGFVALGGALDDETRLRGQTLYLPHRRISLHPEAISEDAGSLLPDQVRSAYLWTFMLDADAKVMDTTLERAMVRSRKKLSYTGVQADLDAGNASELLKLLREVGLKRIELERLRGGASLRIPAQEVECVNGQYEIMATAPLPVEDWNAQISLLTGMEAARIMLDGGVGILRTMPGPLPKDLRIFRLQAKALGAEWAADQPYGEFLRSLDLSNPAELALMHKATSLFRGATYTVLGSQDEAELKQAAIGAPYAHTTAPLRRLIDRFSLIICSYLVSGREVPAAIQEVLPLLPKLMGSSNQLAGKVERAAIDTVEAASLVHRVGERFQAVTLTGTIQPAGNGEPGTGETQPDPVNGKKARGTLQLLSPTVSAPFEGPARAGENVEVELVNADLLTRTVLFRIVE
;
A
#
# COMPACT_ATOMS: atom_id res chain seq x y z
N MET A 1 11.81 15.52 -11.42
CA MET A 1 12.28 14.23 -10.86
C MET A 1 11.25 13.73 -9.85
N SER A 2 10.14 13.25 -10.37
CA SER A 2 9.12 12.56 -9.56
C SER A 2 9.62 11.14 -9.31
N ARG A 3 10.21 10.88 -8.15
CA ARG A 3 10.67 9.55 -7.74
C ARG A 3 9.93 9.15 -6.47
N CYS A 4 9.29 7.99 -6.56
CA CYS A 4 8.96 7.10 -5.46
C CYS A 4 7.75 7.43 -4.59
N LEU A 5 6.58 7.03 -5.06
CA LEU A 5 5.52 6.56 -4.17
C LEU A 5 5.54 5.02 -4.02
N SER A 6 6.41 4.31 -4.76
CA SER A 6 6.52 2.84 -4.76
C SER A 6 7.17 2.22 -3.53
N GLY A 7 7.51 2.98 -2.50
CA GLY A 7 8.17 2.48 -1.28
C GLY A 7 7.25 2.12 -0.11
N PHE A 8 5.95 2.39 -0.19
CA PHE A 8 5.02 2.31 0.93
C PHE A 8 4.07 1.12 0.91
N ALA A 9 4.47 0.01 0.35
CA ALA A 9 3.72 -1.24 0.42
C ALA A 9 3.69 -1.87 1.83
N GLY A 10 3.49 -1.09 2.86
CA GLY A 10 3.29 -1.56 4.24
C GLY A 10 1.95 -1.11 4.83
N TYR A 11 1.47 0.01 4.43
CA TYR A 11 0.09 0.42 4.63
C TYR A 11 -0.64 0.08 3.34
N ALA A 12 -1.79 -0.53 3.44
CA ALA A 12 -2.60 -0.95 2.31
C ALA A 12 -2.45 0.06 1.15
N VAL A 13 -1.63 -0.32 0.15
CA VAL A 13 -1.67 0.39 -1.11
C VAL A 13 -3.11 0.26 -1.53
N ARG A 14 -3.87 1.35 -1.46
CA ARG A 14 -5.18 1.40 -2.06
C ARG A 14 -4.99 1.20 -3.53
N VAL A 15 -5.09 -0.02 -3.93
CA VAL A 15 -5.38 -0.29 -5.31
C VAL A 15 -6.89 -0.23 -5.38
N SER A 16 -7.41 0.86 -5.91
CA SER A 16 -8.80 0.94 -6.29
C SER A 16 -9.10 -0.21 -7.23
N HIS A 17 -9.84 -1.20 -6.74
CA HIS A 17 -10.36 -2.30 -7.55
C HIS A 17 -11.60 -1.85 -8.32
N ASN A 18 -11.53 -0.70 -8.96
CA ASN A 18 -12.58 -0.33 -9.88
C ASN A 18 -12.36 -1.10 -11.17
N ASN A 19 -13.13 -2.17 -11.34
CA ASN A 19 -13.48 -2.66 -12.66
C ASN A 19 -14.22 -1.51 -13.34
N LEU A 20 -13.47 -0.66 -14.04
CA LEU A 20 -14.01 0.38 -14.88
C LEU A 20 -14.87 -0.28 -15.94
N GLY A 21 -16.17 -0.35 -15.69
CA GLY A 21 -17.16 -0.72 -16.70
C GLY A 21 -17.13 0.36 -17.78
N LEU A 22 -16.33 0.11 -18.82
CA LEU A 22 -16.16 1.00 -19.95
C LEU A 22 -17.49 1.13 -20.68
N THR A 23 -18.17 2.27 -20.55
CA THR A 23 -19.29 2.61 -21.42
C THR A 23 -18.76 3.13 -22.77
N PRO A 24 -19.37 2.80 -23.93
CA PRO A 24 -18.79 3.03 -25.25
C PRO A 24 -18.94 4.46 -25.75
N THR A 25 -18.01 5.35 -25.40
CA THR A 25 -17.78 6.62 -26.09
C THR A 25 -16.39 6.60 -26.75
N ALA A 26 -16.18 7.36 -27.83
CA ALA A 26 -14.93 7.36 -28.60
C ALA A 26 -13.68 7.63 -27.73
N HIS A 27 -13.79 8.52 -26.75
CA HIS A 27 -12.69 8.87 -25.81
C HIS A 27 -12.30 7.74 -24.86
N GLN A 28 -13.28 6.92 -24.49
CA GLN A 28 -13.03 5.73 -23.66
C GLN A 28 -12.28 4.66 -24.45
N THR A 29 -12.46 4.60 -25.76
CA THR A 29 -11.74 3.66 -26.63
C THR A 29 -10.25 3.99 -26.67
N ASP A 30 -9.90 5.29 -26.74
CA ASP A 30 -8.50 5.74 -26.78
C ASP A 30 -7.80 5.50 -25.44
N LEU A 31 -8.45 5.83 -24.31
CA LEU A 31 -7.93 5.54 -22.98
C LEU A 31 -7.77 4.04 -22.73
N ALA A 32 -8.79 3.25 -23.06
CA ALA A 32 -8.72 1.79 -22.93
C ALA A 32 -7.61 1.18 -23.81
N SER A 33 -7.35 1.76 -24.99
CA SER A 33 -6.26 1.35 -25.86
C SER A 33 -4.90 1.74 -25.29
N ALA A 34 -4.78 2.96 -24.75
CA ALA A 34 -3.56 3.43 -24.10
C ALA A 34 -3.20 2.62 -22.85
N LEU A 35 -4.20 2.28 -22.01
CA LEU A 35 -3.99 1.43 -20.83
C LEU A 35 -3.58 0.01 -21.23
N ARG A 36 -4.17 -0.57 -22.29
CA ARG A 36 -3.74 -1.88 -22.80
C ARG A 36 -2.33 -1.85 -23.40
N ALA A 37 -1.91 -0.74 -23.98
CA ALA A 37 -0.56 -0.59 -24.51
C ALA A 37 0.51 -0.74 -23.43
N LEU A 38 0.21 -0.40 -22.16
CA LEU A 38 1.10 -0.61 -21.01
C LEU A 38 1.47 -2.09 -20.82
N GLU A 39 0.54 -3.01 -21.13
CA GLU A 39 0.80 -4.44 -21.00
C GLU A 39 1.95 -4.89 -21.91
N SER A 40 2.01 -4.38 -23.12
CA SER A 40 3.09 -4.65 -24.07
C SER A 40 4.36 -3.87 -23.77
N GLU A 41 4.22 -2.59 -23.36
CA GLU A 41 5.36 -1.71 -23.03
C GLU A 41 6.18 -2.26 -21.86
N PHE A 42 5.51 -2.78 -20.84
CA PHE A 42 6.14 -3.35 -19.65
C PHE A 42 6.29 -4.87 -19.71
N GLU A 43 6.00 -5.51 -20.85
CA GLU A 43 6.08 -6.96 -21.05
C GLU A 43 5.34 -7.74 -19.96
N LEU A 44 4.12 -7.26 -19.59
CA LEU A 44 3.37 -7.84 -18.48
C LEU A 44 2.90 -9.26 -18.79
N ARG A 45 3.03 -10.15 -17.83
CA ARG A 45 2.61 -11.56 -17.91
C ARG A 45 1.09 -11.69 -17.69
N VAL A 46 0.29 -11.22 -18.66
CA VAL A 46 -1.16 -11.12 -18.55
C VAL A 46 -1.81 -12.50 -18.38
N GLN A 47 -1.34 -13.49 -19.13
CA GLN A 47 -1.88 -14.85 -19.10
C GLN A 47 -0.93 -15.81 -18.40
N PHE A 48 -1.49 -16.86 -17.81
CA PHE A 48 -0.73 -17.96 -17.28
C PHE A 48 -0.42 -19.00 -18.37
N PRO A 49 0.79 -19.59 -18.37
CA PRO A 49 1.08 -20.76 -19.20
C PRO A 49 0.11 -21.90 -18.91
N GLN A 50 -0.24 -22.69 -19.94
CA GLN A 50 -1.20 -23.80 -19.78
C GLN A 50 -0.78 -24.81 -18.70
N GLN A 51 0.53 -25.08 -18.59
CA GLN A 51 1.06 -25.98 -17.56
C GLN A 51 0.80 -25.45 -16.14
N VAL A 52 0.91 -24.14 -15.94
CA VAL A 52 0.63 -23.49 -14.63
C VAL A 52 -0.85 -23.59 -14.28
N VAL A 53 -1.73 -23.39 -15.26
CA VAL A 53 -3.18 -23.54 -15.08
C VAL A 53 -3.54 -24.99 -14.72
N ALA A 54 -2.95 -25.96 -15.42
CA ALA A 54 -3.18 -27.38 -15.16
C ALA A 54 -2.69 -27.78 -13.76
N GLU A 55 -1.50 -27.31 -13.34
CA GLU A 55 -0.96 -27.59 -12.02
C GLU A 55 -1.84 -26.94 -10.91
N ALA A 56 -2.35 -25.73 -11.13
CA ALA A 56 -3.27 -25.08 -10.20
C ALA A 56 -4.58 -25.87 -10.05
N GLN A 57 -5.15 -26.36 -11.16
CA GLN A 57 -6.37 -27.19 -11.13
C GLN A 57 -6.13 -28.52 -10.39
N GLN A 58 -4.97 -29.15 -10.63
CA GLN A 58 -4.60 -30.38 -9.93
C GLN A 58 -4.41 -30.13 -8.44
N ALA A 59 -3.72 -29.05 -8.06
CA ALA A 59 -3.51 -28.66 -6.67
C ALA A 59 -4.84 -28.42 -5.94
N ILE A 60 -5.82 -27.84 -6.61
CA ILE A 60 -7.18 -27.65 -6.05
C ILE A 60 -7.89 -29.00 -5.88
N ALA A 61 -7.78 -29.90 -6.86
CA ALA A 61 -8.43 -31.20 -6.81
C ALA A 61 -7.85 -32.10 -5.71
N ASP A 62 -6.55 -32.02 -5.49
CA ASP A 62 -5.81 -32.82 -4.49
C ASP A 62 -5.75 -32.16 -3.12
N PHE A 63 -6.35 -30.95 -2.94
CA PHE A 63 -6.24 -30.19 -1.72
C PHE A 63 -6.97 -30.87 -0.57
N GLU A 64 -6.25 -31.18 0.49
CA GLU A 64 -6.79 -31.70 1.72
C GLU A 64 -6.96 -30.60 2.77
N LEU A 65 -8.18 -30.43 3.27
CA LEU A 65 -8.46 -29.51 4.35
C LEU A 65 -7.73 -29.93 5.64
N PRO A 66 -7.26 -28.96 6.45
CA PRO A 66 -6.67 -29.26 7.75
C PRO A 66 -7.68 -29.93 8.69
N THR A 67 -7.17 -30.67 9.68
CA THR A 67 -8.02 -31.37 10.65
C THR A 67 -8.58 -30.49 11.76
N SER A 68 -7.95 -29.33 12.01
CA SER A 68 -8.47 -28.36 12.99
C SER A 68 -9.66 -27.64 12.41
N ASP A 69 -10.83 -27.79 13.06
CA ASP A 69 -12.08 -27.15 12.66
C ASP A 69 -12.34 -25.92 13.54
N ARG A 70 -12.39 -24.75 12.92
CA ARG A 70 -12.72 -23.44 13.53
C ARG A 70 -13.85 -22.75 12.77
N THR A 71 -14.67 -23.54 12.09
CA THR A 71 -15.81 -23.01 11.30
C THR A 71 -16.92 -22.44 12.16
N GLU A 72 -16.91 -22.69 13.47
CA GLU A 72 -17.82 -22.09 14.45
C GLU A 72 -17.54 -20.62 14.74
N ILE A 73 -16.30 -20.14 14.49
CA ILE A 73 -15.95 -18.74 14.69
C ILE A 73 -16.59 -17.87 13.58
N ASP A 74 -17.27 -16.82 13.98
CA ASP A 74 -18.03 -15.95 13.06
C ASP A 74 -17.13 -14.91 12.38
N PHE A 75 -16.17 -15.39 11.57
CA PHE A 75 -15.30 -14.54 10.79
C PHE A 75 -16.06 -13.65 9.80
N VAL A 76 -15.52 -12.45 9.56
CA VAL A 76 -15.92 -11.56 8.45
C VAL A 76 -14.70 -11.11 7.68
N THR A 77 -14.83 -10.88 6.37
CA THR A 77 -13.81 -10.18 5.58
C THR A 77 -14.20 -8.71 5.44
N ILE A 78 -13.22 -7.81 5.42
CA ILE A 78 -13.43 -6.35 5.27
C ILE A 78 -12.48 -5.86 4.18
N ASP A 79 -12.99 -5.63 2.99
CA ASP A 79 -12.25 -5.32 1.79
C ASP A 79 -12.99 -4.27 0.94
N PRO A 80 -12.40 -3.71 -0.12
CA PRO A 80 -13.16 -2.99 -1.14
C PRO A 80 -14.32 -3.83 -1.68
N ALA A 81 -15.44 -3.20 -2.00
CA ALA A 81 -16.67 -3.92 -2.40
C ALA A 81 -16.46 -4.84 -3.62
N SER A 82 -15.57 -4.45 -4.54
CA SER A 82 -15.24 -5.18 -5.77
C SER A 82 -14.23 -6.33 -5.59
N SER A 83 -13.56 -6.46 -4.43
CA SER A 83 -12.53 -7.48 -4.20
C SER A 83 -13.11 -8.89 -4.26
N THR A 84 -12.40 -9.80 -4.92
CA THR A 84 -12.73 -11.24 -5.01
C THR A 84 -11.62 -12.11 -4.41
N ASP A 85 -10.42 -11.56 -4.25
CA ASP A 85 -9.23 -12.15 -3.65
C ASP A 85 -9.15 -11.80 -2.16
N LEU A 86 -9.97 -12.48 -1.34
CA LEU A 86 -10.11 -12.18 0.08
C LEU A 86 -9.01 -12.91 0.87
N ASP A 87 -7.93 -12.20 1.12
CA ASP A 87 -6.74 -12.70 1.82
C ASP A 87 -6.97 -12.97 3.31
N GLN A 88 -7.90 -12.21 3.95
CA GLN A 88 -7.98 -12.10 5.40
C GLN A 88 -9.42 -12.13 5.89
N ALA A 89 -9.64 -12.84 6.99
CA ALA A 89 -10.90 -12.78 7.72
C ALA A 89 -10.62 -12.56 9.21
N VAL A 90 -11.44 -11.75 9.87
CA VAL A 90 -11.23 -11.31 11.24
C VAL A 90 -12.41 -11.62 12.13
N TYR A 91 -12.12 -11.98 13.38
CA TYR A 91 -13.08 -12.08 14.48
C TYR A 91 -12.46 -11.50 15.74
N LEU A 92 -13.22 -10.69 16.47
CA LEU A 92 -12.80 -10.10 17.74
C LEU A 92 -13.87 -10.33 18.80
N GLU A 93 -13.40 -10.65 20.01
CA GLU A 93 -14.27 -10.68 21.18
C GLU A 93 -13.55 -10.13 22.42
N ARG A 94 -14.32 -9.77 23.46
CA ARG A 94 -13.77 -9.40 24.75
C ARG A 94 -13.36 -10.63 25.51
N SER A 95 -12.18 -10.60 26.11
CA SER A 95 -11.74 -11.55 27.12
C SER A 95 -11.85 -10.94 28.52
N ALA A 96 -11.63 -11.76 29.56
CA ALA A 96 -11.69 -11.31 30.94
C ALA A 96 -10.71 -10.13 31.24
N ASN A 97 -9.57 -10.10 30.56
CA ASN A 97 -8.49 -9.15 30.81
C ASN A 97 -8.12 -8.27 29.61
N GLY A 98 -8.93 -8.27 28.56
CA GLY A 98 -8.64 -7.51 27.34
C GLY A 98 -9.42 -8.03 26.14
N TYR A 99 -8.71 -8.52 25.11
CA TYR A 99 -9.31 -8.91 23.84
C TYR A 99 -8.74 -10.23 23.34
N LEU A 100 -9.59 -10.99 22.65
CA LEU A 100 -9.19 -12.09 21.78
C LEU A 100 -9.38 -11.66 20.33
N VAL A 101 -8.32 -11.77 19.53
CA VAL A 101 -8.36 -11.49 18.09
C VAL A 101 -8.00 -12.75 17.34
N ASN A 102 -8.93 -13.25 16.53
CA ASN A 102 -8.70 -14.32 15.58
C ASN A 102 -8.57 -13.72 14.19
N TYR A 103 -7.47 -14.01 13.52
CA TYR A 103 -7.17 -13.47 12.19
C TYR A 103 -6.74 -14.59 11.26
N ALA A 104 -7.62 -14.95 10.35
CA ALA A 104 -7.42 -16.02 9.39
C ALA A 104 -6.80 -15.46 8.11
N ILE A 105 -5.69 -16.04 7.66
CA ILE A 105 -5.00 -15.68 6.42
C ILE A 105 -5.10 -16.84 5.43
N ALA A 106 -5.46 -16.56 4.19
CA ALA A 106 -5.64 -17.53 3.12
C ALA A 106 -4.45 -18.50 3.01
N ASP A 107 -4.75 -19.80 2.93
CA ASP A 107 -3.75 -20.87 2.89
C ASP A 107 -3.21 -21.11 1.47
N VAL A 108 -2.57 -20.09 0.90
CA VAL A 108 -1.90 -20.21 -0.41
C VAL A 108 -0.77 -21.26 -0.41
N PRO A 109 0.01 -21.41 0.68
CA PRO A 109 1.01 -22.49 0.75
C PRO A 109 0.47 -23.89 0.46
N GLY A 110 -0.78 -24.14 0.80
CA GLY A 110 -1.43 -25.44 0.56
C GLY A 110 -1.67 -25.76 -0.92
N PHE A 111 -1.72 -24.75 -1.79
CA PHE A 111 -1.94 -24.90 -3.23
C PHE A 111 -0.66 -24.86 -4.06
N VAL A 112 0.43 -24.27 -3.53
CA VAL A 112 1.64 -23.97 -4.30
C VAL A 112 2.81 -24.79 -3.77
N ALA A 113 3.03 -25.95 -4.37
CA ALA A 113 4.19 -26.79 -4.07
C ALA A 113 5.48 -26.14 -4.58
N LEU A 114 6.55 -26.25 -3.80
CA LEU A 114 7.88 -25.73 -4.17
C LEU A 114 8.44 -26.47 -5.39
N GLY A 115 9.02 -25.71 -6.33
CA GLY A 115 9.71 -26.24 -7.51
C GLY A 115 8.77 -26.72 -8.61
N GLY A 116 7.45 -26.51 -8.51
CA GLY A 116 6.50 -26.74 -9.57
C GLY A 116 6.38 -25.55 -10.52
N ALA A 117 5.69 -25.74 -11.65
CA ALA A 117 5.47 -24.67 -12.64
C ALA A 117 4.70 -23.47 -12.04
N LEU A 118 3.77 -23.75 -11.14
CA LEU A 118 3.02 -22.71 -10.43
C LEU A 118 3.92 -21.91 -9.49
N ASP A 119 4.84 -22.53 -8.73
CA ASP A 119 5.81 -21.85 -7.89
C ASP A 119 6.76 -20.99 -8.74
N ASP A 120 7.30 -21.53 -9.82
CA ASP A 120 8.20 -20.81 -10.74
C ASP A 120 7.51 -19.57 -11.33
N GLU A 121 6.27 -19.70 -11.79
CA GLU A 121 5.52 -18.58 -12.36
C GLU A 121 5.22 -17.51 -11.30
N THR A 122 4.86 -17.91 -10.08
CA THR A 122 4.61 -16.94 -8.99
C THR A 122 5.89 -16.19 -8.59
N ARG A 123 7.06 -16.84 -8.64
CA ARG A 123 8.35 -16.16 -8.43
C ARG A 123 8.69 -15.17 -9.51
N LEU A 124 8.34 -15.45 -10.79
CA LEU A 124 8.51 -14.51 -11.89
C LEU A 124 7.58 -13.30 -11.79
N ARG A 125 6.36 -13.48 -11.27
CA ARG A 125 5.40 -12.40 -11.08
C ARG A 125 5.70 -11.57 -9.82
N GLY A 126 6.01 -12.22 -8.70
CA GLY A 126 6.31 -11.63 -7.40
C GLY A 126 5.11 -11.01 -6.69
N GLN A 127 4.19 -10.38 -7.40
CA GLN A 127 2.94 -9.83 -6.86
C GLN A 127 1.88 -9.62 -7.93
N THR A 128 0.63 -9.44 -7.50
CA THR A 128 -0.48 -8.98 -8.35
C THR A 128 -0.23 -7.54 -8.77
N LEU A 129 -0.43 -7.24 -10.06
CA LEU A 129 -0.40 -5.89 -10.61
C LEU A 129 -1.82 -5.41 -10.84
N TYR A 130 -2.08 -4.17 -10.45
CA TYR A 130 -3.38 -3.56 -10.56
C TYR A 130 -3.32 -2.40 -11.57
N LEU A 131 -4.07 -2.52 -12.66
CA LEU A 131 -4.25 -1.46 -13.64
C LEU A 131 -5.71 -0.97 -13.59
N PRO A 132 -6.01 0.25 -13.99
CA PRO A 132 -7.37 0.78 -13.95
C PRO A 132 -8.41 -0.08 -14.71
N HIS A 133 -7.99 -0.79 -15.75
CA HIS A 133 -8.86 -1.60 -16.60
C HIS A 133 -8.84 -3.10 -16.26
N ARG A 134 -7.85 -3.58 -15.53
CA ARG A 134 -7.73 -5.01 -15.14
C ARG A 134 -6.73 -5.25 -14.02
N ARG A 135 -6.85 -6.43 -13.43
CA ARG A 135 -5.86 -7.01 -12.52
C ARG A 135 -5.04 -8.08 -13.24
N ILE A 136 -3.74 -8.15 -12.98
CA ILE A 136 -2.85 -9.24 -13.41
C ILE A 136 -2.44 -9.99 -12.15
N SER A 137 -3.12 -11.09 -11.87
CA SER A 137 -3.03 -11.82 -10.60
C SER A 137 -1.69 -12.55 -10.43
N LEU A 138 -1.22 -12.68 -9.20
CA LEU A 138 -0.05 -13.48 -8.84
C LEU A 138 -0.31 -14.98 -9.07
N HIS A 139 -1.50 -15.45 -8.78
CA HIS A 139 -1.95 -16.84 -8.95
C HIS A 139 -3.08 -16.92 -9.97
N PRO A 140 -3.31 -18.09 -10.64
CA PRO A 140 -4.52 -18.31 -11.42
C PRO A 140 -5.78 -18.01 -10.63
N GLU A 141 -6.79 -17.45 -11.30
CA GLU A 141 -8.06 -17.02 -10.69
C GLU A 141 -8.76 -18.14 -9.91
N ALA A 142 -8.65 -19.38 -10.38
CA ALA A 142 -9.17 -20.55 -9.68
C ALA A 142 -8.60 -20.72 -8.25
N ILE A 143 -7.38 -20.22 -7.98
CA ILE A 143 -6.81 -20.16 -6.62
C ILE A 143 -7.13 -18.81 -5.98
N SER A 144 -6.76 -17.69 -6.65
CA SER A 144 -6.77 -16.37 -5.99
C SER A 144 -8.18 -15.81 -5.74
N GLU A 145 -9.17 -16.22 -6.52
CA GLU A 145 -10.55 -15.69 -6.45
C GLU A 145 -11.60 -16.74 -6.10
N ASP A 146 -11.18 -17.99 -5.95
CA ASP A 146 -12.07 -19.10 -5.55
C ASP A 146 -11.43 -19.94 -4.44
N ALA A 147 -10.70 -21.03 -4.78
CA ALA A 147 -10.31 -22.05 -3.81
C ALA A 147 -9.47 -21.52 -2.65
N GLY A 148 -8.59 -20.55 -2.88
CA GLY A 148 -7.76 -19.91 -1.86
C GLY A 148 -8.41 -18.69 -1.21
N SER A 149 -9.43 -18.07 -1.82
CA SER A 149 -10.08 -16.87 -1.31
C SER A 149 -11.04 -17.21 -0.15
N LEU A 150 -11.03 -16.40 0.92
CA LEU A 150 -11.89 -16.58 2.10
C LEU A 150 -13.32 -16.07 1.83
N LEU A 151 -13.92 -16.58 0.76
CA LEU A 151 -15.27 -16.22 0.32
C LEU A 151 -16.33 -16.51 1.38
N PRO A 152 -17.42 -15.70 1.44
CA PRO A 152 -18.46 -15.90 2.42
C PRO A 152 -19.18 -17.26 2.25
N ASP A 153 -19.55 -17.86 3.38
CA ASP A 153 -20.23 -19.14 3.51
C ASP A 153 -19.49 -20.37 2.93
N GLN A 154 -18.23 -20.20 2.56
CA GLN A 154 -17.34 -21.26 2.09
C GLN A 154 -16.43 -21.74 3.22
N VAL A 155 -16.27 -23.07 3.36
CA VAL A 155 -15.22 -23.63 4.22
C VAL A 155 -13.91 -23.56 3.46
N ARG A 156 -12.92 -22.90 4.05
CA ARG A 156 -11.59 -22.69 3.49
C ARG A 156 -10.50 -23.05 4.49
N SER A 157 -9.34 -23.48 3.99
CA SER A 157 -8.15 -23.58 4.81
C SER A 157 -7.54 -22.19 5.02
N ALA A 158 -7.09 -21.94 6.24
CA ALA A 158 -6.40 -20.70 6.58
C ALA A 158 -5.27 -20.93 7.59
N TYR A 159 -4.30 -20.04 7.58
CA TYR A 159 -3.37 -19.83 8.70
C TYR A 159 -4.09 -18.96 9.72
N LEU A 160 -4.54 -19.56 10.80
CA LEU A 160 -5.27 -18.89 11.87
C LEU A 160 -4.29 -18.38 12.93
N TRP A 161 -4.17 -17.07 13.00
CA TRP A 161 -3.50 -16.36 14.08
C TRP A 161 -4.50 -16.05 15.18
N THR A 162 -4.15 -16.40 16.41
CA THR A 162 -4.95 -16.05 17.60
C THR A 162 -4.10 -15.23 18.55
N PHE A 163 -4.52 -14.00 18.82
CA PHE A 163 -3.81 -13.07 19.71
C PHE A 163 -4.63 -12.87 20.97
N MET A 164 -4.03 -13.12 22.13
CA MET A 164 -4.53 -12.65 23.42
C MET A 164 -3.93 -11.28 23.70
N LEU A 165 -4.76 -10.27 23.80
CA LEU A 165 -4.34 -8.90 24.07
C LEU A 165 -4.79 -8.46 25.47
N ASP A 166 -3.98 -7.64 26.13
CA ASP A 166 -4.37 -6.97 27.37
C ASP A 166 -5.37 -5.82 27.13
N ALA A 167 -5.75 -5.13 28.21
CA ALA A 167 -6.69 -4.02 28.15
C ALA A 167 -6.18 -2.84 27.31
N ASP A 168 -4.87 -2.70 27.12
CA ASP A 168 -4.23 -1.68 26.25
C ASP A 168 -3.98 -2.17 24.82
N ALA A 169 -4.49 -3.36 24.46
CA ALA A 169 -4.27 -4.04 23.19
C ALA A 169 -2.78 -4.41 22.93
N LYS A 170 -1.97 -4.63 23.97
CA LYS A 170 -0.64 -5.23 23.86
C LYS A 170 -0.77 -6.74 23.80
N VAL A 171 0.10 -7.37 23.02
CA VAL A 171 0.11 -8.84 22.87
C VAL A 171 0.61 -9.48 24.16
N MET A 172 -0.20 -10.41 24.69
CA MET A 172 0.14 -11.25 25.82
C MET A 172 0.56 -12.65 25.37
N ASP A 173 -0.13 -13.17 24.35
CA ASP A 173 0.14 -14.49 23.77
C ASP A 173 -0.25 -14.51 22.30
N THR A 174 0.42 -15.35 21.52
CA THR A 174 0.17 -15.56 20.09
C THR A 174 0.26 -17.04 19.76
N THR A 175 -0.77 -17.55 19.11
CA THR A 175 -0.76 -18.90 18.51
C THR A 175 -1.01 -18.83 17.01
N LEU A 176 -0.52 -19.86 16.29
CA LEU A 176 -0.68 -20.02 14.86
C LEU A 176 -0.95 -21.48 14.54
N GLU A 177 -2.03 -21.76 13.85
CA GLU A 177 -2.36 -23.09 13.34
C GLU A 177 -2.92 -23.02 11.91
N ARG A 178 -2.86 -24.15 11.18
CA ARG A 178 -3.66 -24.32 9.97
C ARG A 178 -5.01 -24.88 10.36
N ALA A 179 -6.09 -24.21 9.98
CA ALA A 179 -7.44 -24.59 10.38
C ALA A 179 -8.45 -24.40 9.24
N MET A 180 -9.54 -25.17 9.30
CA MET A 180 -10.73 -24.85 8.53
C MET A 180 -11.43 -23.66 9.16
N VAL A 181 -11.75 -22.65 8.33
CA VAL A 181 -12.50 -21.47 8.73
C VAL A 181 -13.66 -21.23 7.78
N ARG A 182 -14.63 -20.43 8.20
CA ARG A 182 -15.74 -20.00 7.35
C ARG A 182 -16.08 -18.55 7.63
N SER A 183 -15.84 -17.68 6.64
CA SER A 183 -16.32 -16.29 6.70
C SER A 183 -17.84 -16.25 6.58
N ARG A 184 -18.51 -15.47 7.45
CA ARG A 184 -19.97 -15.32 7.44
C ARG A 184 -20.42 -14.23 6.49
N LYS A 185 -19.61 -13.20 6.30
CA LYS A 185 -19.95 -12.03 5.48
C LYS A 185 -18.70 -11.42 4.87
N LYS A 186 -18.84 -10.93 3.64
CA LYS A 186 -17.93 -9.97 3.04
C LYS A 186 -18.48 -8.58 3.32
N LEU A 187 -17.74 -7.76 4.02
CA LEU A 187 -18.05 -6.37 4.33
C LEU A 187 -17.20 -5.43 3.48
N SER A 188 -17.71 -4.23 3.19
CA SER A 188 -16.93 -3.18 2.55
C SER A 188 -16.52 -2.11 3.56
N TYR A 189 -15.35 -1.46 3.34
CA TYR A 189 -14.90 -0.37 4.21
C TYR A 189 -15.95 0.75 4.31
N THR A 190 -16.56 1.14 3.20
CA THR A 190 -17.61 2.16 3.16
C THR A 190 -18.85 1.74 3.96
N GLY A 191 -19.28 0.47 3.82
CA GLY A 191 -20.43 -0.05 4.57
C GLY A 191 -20.15 -0.11 6.07
N VAL A 192 -18.97 -0.63 6.47
CA VAL A 192 -18.57 -0.70 7.88
C VAL A 192 -18.47 0.70 8.50
N GLN A 193 -17.89 1.67 7.79
CA GLN A 193 -17.80 3.05 8.28
C GLN A 193 -19.21 3.65 8.48
N ALA A 194 -20.10 3.46 7.51
CA ALA A 194 -21.48 3.95 7.60
C ALA A 194 -22.24 3.33 8.77
N ASP A 195 -22.09 2.01 9.01
CA ASP A 195 -22.71 1.33 10.16
C ASP A 195 -22.19 1.85 11.49
N LEU A 196 -20.89 2.13 11.59
CA LEU A 196 -20.28 2.69 12.80
C LEU A 196 -20.75 4.12 13.06
N ASP A 197 -20.83 4.95 12.03
CA ASP A 197 -21.28 6.34 12.14
C ASP A 197 -22.76 6.45 12.50
N ALA A 198 -23.58 5.52 11.99
CA ALA A 198 -24.99 5.41 12.32
C ALA A 198 -25.28 4.73 13.68
N GLY A 199 -24.27 4.17 14.35
CA GLY A 199 -24.42 3.43 15.60
C GLY A 199 -25.03 2.02 15.44
N ASN A 200 -25.14 1.50 14.21
CA ASN A 200 -25.72 0.22 13.87
C ASN A 200 -24.70 -0.94 13.79
N ALA A 201 -23.43 -0.64 14.02
CA ALA A 201 -22.34 -1.60 13.90
C ALA A 201 -22.49 -2.76 14.90
N SER A 202 -22.11 -3.97 14.46
CA SER A 202 -22.02 -5.16 15.31
C SER A 202 -20.97 -4.98 16.42
N GLU A 203 -21.02 -5.83 17.44
CA GLU A 203 -20.00 -5.79 18.51
C GLU A 203 -18.58 -6.03 17.97
N LEU A 204 -18.42 -6.95 17.03
CA LEU A 204 -17.15 -7.18 16.34
C LEU A 204 -16.58 -5.89 15.75
N LEU A 205 -17.39 -5.10 15.03
CA LEU A 205 -16.93 -3.86 14.39
C LEU A 205 -16.62 -2.76 15.40
N LYS A 206 -17.36 -2.70 16.52
CA LYS A 206 -17.04 -1.80 17.65
C LYS A 206 -15.73 -2.18 18.29
N LEU A 207 -15.47 -3.48 18.47
CA LEU A 207 -14.19 -3.97 18.99
C LEU A 207 -13.04 -3.72 18.03
N LEU A 208 -13.24 -3.88 16.72
CA LEU A 208 -12.24 -3.52 15.70
C LEU A 208 -11.82 -2.04 15.82
N ARG A 209 -12.79 -1.15 15.97
CA ARG A 209 -12.52 0.28 16.22
C ARG A 209 -11.73 0.47 17.52
N GLU A 210 -12.17 -0.14 18.63
CA GLU A 210 -11.56 0.03 19.94
C GLU A 210 -10.11 -0.48 19.96
N VAL A 211 -9.89 -1.70 19.50
CA VAL A 211 -8.56 -2.31 19.39
C VAL A 211 -7.69 -1.52 18.39
N GLY A 212 -8.25 -1.13 17.24
CA GLY A 212 -7.55 -0.34 16.22
C GLY A 212 -7.03 1.00 16.78
N LEU A 213 -7.85 1.73 17.53
CA LEU A 213 -7.45 2.99 18.16
C LEU A 213 -6.33 2.79 19.18
N LYS A 214 -6.41 1.76 20.03
CA LYS A 214 -5.35 1.42 20.99
C LYS A 214 -4.05 1.05 20.29
N ARG A 215 -4.14 0.27 19.20
CA ARG A 215 -2.98 -0.14 18.41
C ARG A 215 -2.32 1.05 17.69
N ILE A 216 -3.09 2.02 17.19
CA ILE A 216 -2.59 3.28 16.64
C ILE A 216 -1.81 4.06 17.72
N GLU A 217 -2.31 4.10 18.96
CA GLU A 217 -1.58 4.73 20.06
C GLU A 217 -0.28 3.99 20.39
N LEU A 218 -0.29 2.66 20.39
CA LEU A 218 0.93 1.87 20.56
C LEU A 218 1.94 2.11 19.41
N GLU A 219 1.49 2.28 18.17
CA GLU A 219 2.33 2.67 17.05
C GLU A 219 2.97 4.04 17.27
N ARG A 220 2.18 5.01 17.72
CA ARG A 220 2.67 6.34 18.08
C ARG A 220 3.76 6.27 19.15
N LEU A 221 3.53 5.53 20.22
CA LEU A 221 4.48 5.35 21.33
C LEU A 221 5.79 4.65 20.89
N ARG A 222 5.74 3.77 19.87
CA ARG A 222 6.93 3.15 19.29
C ARG A 222 7.72 4.08 18.36
N GLY A 223 7.19 5.27 18.08
CA GLY A 223 7.79 6.21 17.13
C GLY A 223 7.50 5.89 15.67
N GLY A 224 6.47 5.10 15.39
CA GLY A 224 5.98 4.88 14.04
C GLY A 224 5.53 6.19 13.37
N ALA A 225 5.58 6.24 12.04
CA ALA A 225 5.22 7.42 11.27
C ALA A 225 4.50 7.02 10.00
N SER A 226 3.31 7.57 9.78
CA SER A 226 2.47 7.30 8.61
C SER A 226 2.39 8.53 7.72
N LEU A 227 2.39 8.33 6.40
CA LEU A 227 2.04 9.35 5.44
C LEU A 227 0.55 9.24 5.11
N ARG A 228 -0.23 10.27 5.45
CA ARG A 228 -1.66 10.36 5.14
C ARG A 228 -1.90 11.10 3.84
N ILE A 229 -1.23 10.72 2.77
CA ILE A 229 -1.46 11.30 1.45
C ILE A 229 -2.74 10.70 0.89
N PRO A 230 -3.74 11.54 0.47
CA PRO A 230 -4.94 11.04 -0.18
C PRO A 230 -4.59 10.16 -1.38
N ALA A 231 -5.23 9.01 -1.50
CA ALA A 231 -5.05 8.15 -2.68
C ALA A 231 -5.76 8.81 -3.88
N GLN A 232 -5.12 8.73 -5.05
CA GLN A 232 -5.79 9.07 -6.30
C GLN A 232 -6.61 7.86 -6.74
N GLU A 233 -7.92 8.06 -6.88
CA GLU A 233 -8.85 7.06 -7.42
C GLU A 233 -9.39 7.56 -8.74
N VAL A 234 -9.54 6.67 -9.70
CA VAL A 234 -10.15 7.00 -11.00
C VAL A 234 -11.61 6.62 -10.94
N GLU A 235 -12.48 7.59 -11.04
CA GLU A 235 -13.93 7.39 -11.12
C GLU A 235 -14.47 7.78 -12.49
N CYS A 236 -15.55 7.10 -12.93
CA CYS A 236 -16.27 7.47 -14.11
C CYS A 236 -17.53 8.25 -13.71
N VAL A 237 -17.47 9.57 -13.82
CA VAL A 237 -18.57 10.48 -13.52
C VAL A 237 -19.20 10.97 -14.83
N ASN A 238 -20.49 10.69 -15.04
CA ASN A 238 -21.22 11.06 -16.25
C ASN A 238 -20.55 10.61 -17.57
N GLY A 239 -19.86 9.48 -17.57
CA GLY A 239 -19.16 8.94 -18.74
C GLY A 239 -17.78 9.57 -19.01
N GLN A 240 -17.27 10.38 -18.10
CA GLN A 240 -15.90 10.91 -18.12
C GLN A 240 -15.08 10.34 -16.97
N TYR A 241 -13.80 10.04 -17.23
CA TYR A 241 -12.89 9.62 -16.18
C TYR A 241 -12.41 10.83 -15.39
N GLU A 242 -12.62 10.80 -14.09
CA GLU A 242 -12.15 11.82 -13.16
C GLU A 242 -11.22 11.17 -12.13
N ILE A 243 -10.12 11.86 -11.82
CA ILE A 243 -9.24 11.45 -10.72
C ILE A 243 -9.71 12.16 -9.46
N MET A 244 -10.14 11.39 -8.50
CA MET A 244 -10.57 11.89 -7.20
C MET A 244 -9.51 11.60 -6.14
N ALA A 245 -9.24 12.55 -5.26
CA ALA A 245 -8.45 12.29 -4.07
C ALA A 245 -9.39 11.81 -2.96
N THR A 246 -9.28 10.56 -2.57
CA THR A 246 -10.10 9.99 -1.50
C THR A 246 -9.26 9.84 -0.23
N ALA A 247 -9.69 10.49 0.85
CA ALA A 247 -9.08 10.29 2.16
C ALA A 247 -9.40 8.87 2.68
N PRO A 248 -8.42 8.17 3.29
CA PRO A 248 -8.69 6.87 3.91
C PRO A 248 -9.78 6.98 4.96
N LEU A 249 -10.69 5.99 4.96
CA LEU A 249 -11.69 5.90 6.01
C LEU A 249 -11.05 5.44 7.32
N PRO A 250 -11.50 5.93 8.49
CA PRO A 250 -10.97 5.49 9.78
C PRO A 250 -10.96 3.96 9.97
N VAL A 251 -11.96 3.26 9.47
CA VAL A 251 -12.03 1.80 9.54
C VAL A 251 -10.89 1.10 8.82
N GLU A 252 -10.35 1.71 7.77
CA GLU A 252 -9.19 1.15 7.05
C GLU A 252 -7.94 1.18 7.92
N ASP A 253 -7.73 2.28 8.66
CA ASP A 253 -6.63 2.38 9.62
C ASP A 253 -6.78 1.34 10.74
N TRP A 254 -7.99 1.12 11.27
CA TRP A 254 -8.21 0.12 12.32
C TRP A 254 -7.98 -1.30 11.81
N ASN A 255 -8.48 -1.63 10.62
CA ASN A 255 -8.26 -2.93 9.98
C ASN A 255 -6.77 -3.17 9.67
N ALA A 256 -6.07 -2.13 9.19
CA ALA A 256 -4.63 -2.19 8.95
C ALA A 256 -3.84 -2.51 10.23
N GLN A 257 -4.28 -2.04 11.40
CA GLN A 257 -3.62 -2.34 12.68
C GLN A 257 -3.64 -3.83 13.03
N ILE A 258 -4.65 -4.59 12.61
CA ILE A 258 -4.68 -6.05 12.81
C ILE A 258 -3.65 -6.73 11.90
N SER A 259 -3.53 -6.29 10.64
CA SER A 259 -2.49 -6.77 9.74
C SER A 259 -1.08 -6.42 10.24
N LEU A 260 -0.88 -5.21 10.78
CA LEU A 260 0.39 -4.77 11.36
C LEU A 260 0.74 -5.58 12.62
N LEU A 261 -0.23 -5.85 13.48
CA LEU A 261 -0.08 -6.74 14.63
C LEU A 261 0.44 -8.11 14.18
N THR A 262 -0.22 -8.72 13.20
CA THR A 262 0.16 -10.03 12.66
C THR A 262 1.57 -10.03 12.09
N GLY A 263 1.94 -9.01 11.31
CA GLY A 263 3.28 -8.91 10.72
C GLY A 263 4.39 -8.65 11.75
N MET A 264 4.10 -7.95 12.85
CA MET A 264 5.05 -7.78 13.96
C MET A 264 5.26 -9.09 14.73
N GLU A 265 4.18 -9.84 15.00
CA GLU A 265 4.29 -11.15 15.66
C GLU A 265 4.98 -12.18 14.76
N ALA A 266 4.72 -12.17 13.46
CA ALA A 266 5.46 -12.99 12.51
C ALA A 266 6.98 -12.67 12.53
N ALA A 267 7.32 -11.39 12.56
CA ALA A 267 8.71 -10.97 12.68
C ALA A 267 9.34 -11.45 14.00
N ARG A 268 8.62 -11.34 15.12
CA ARG A 268 9.07 -11.85 16.43
C ARG A 268 9.33 -13.35 16.38
N ILE A 269 8.39 -14.14 15.86
CA ILE A 269 8.54 -15.61 15.73
C ILE A 269 9.78 -15.96 14.90
N MET A 270 10.01 -15.26 13.76
CA MET A 270 11.19 -15.50 12.93
C MET A 270 12.48 -15.09 13.61
N LEU A 271 12.50 -13.97 14.36
CA LEU A 271 13.66 -13.53 15.14
C LEU A 271 14.00 -14.51 16.25
N ASP A 272 13.00 -14.98 17.01
CA ASP A 272 13.18 -15.98 18.07
C ASP A 272 13.69 -17.32 17.51
N GLY A 273 13.22 -17.68 16.30
CA GLY A 273 13.65 -18.89 15.60
C GLY A 273 14.95 -18.77 14.81
N GLY A 274 15.51 -17.56 14.67
CA GLY A 274 16.78 -17.31 13.97
C GLY A 274 16.71 -17.54 12.44
N VAL A 275 15.56 -17.76 11.85
CA VAL A 275 15.37 -17.98 10.41
C VAL A 275 14.13 -17.24 9.90
N GLY A 276 14.29 -16.53 8.79
CA GLY A 276 13.17 -15.79 8.19
C GLY A 276 13.60 -14.64 7.31
N ILE A 277 12.61 -13.82 6.96
CA ILE A 277 12.79 -12.64 6.12
C ILE A 277 11.87 -11.51 6.59
N LEU A 278 12.45 -10.35 6.84
CA LEU A 278 11.74 -9.19 7.34
C LEU A 278 11.58 -8.12 6.27
N ARG A 279 10.53 -7.32 6.38
CA ARG A 279 10.36 -6.08 5.62
C ARG A 279 11.00 -4.95 6.41
N THR A 280 12.16 -4.49 5.98
CA THR A 280 12.95 -3.48 6.67
C THR A 280 12.91 -2.14 5.95
N MET A 281 13.06 -1.07 6.71
CA MET A 281 13.25 0.29 6.20
C MET A 281 14.05 1.09 7.21
N PRO A 282 15.17 1.69 6.82
CA PRO A 282 15.94 2.54 7.71
C PRO A 282 15.16 3.80 8.10
N GLY A 283 15.43 4.34 9.26
CA GLY A 283 14.92 5.66 9.64
C GLY A 283 15.50 6.77 8.76
N PRO A 284 14.84 7.95 8.72
CA PRO A 284 15.34 9.08 7.97
C PRO A 284 16.72 9.53 8.49
N LEU A 285 17.62 9.86 7.56
CA LEU A 285 18.95 10.34 7.93
C LEU A 285 18.86 11.71 8.63
N PRO A 286 19.75 12.00 9.59
CA PRO A 286 19.74 13.30 10.30
C PRO A 286 19.84 14.51 9.36
N LYS A 287 20.55 14.37 8.23
CA LYS A 287 20.63 15.40 7.18
C LYS A 287 19.28 15.66 6.51
N ASP A 288 18.51 14.59 6.24
CA ASP A 288 17.21 14.70 5.56
C ASP A 288 16.17 15.32 6.49
N LEU A 289 16.20 14.97 7.80
CA LEU A 289 15.37 15.62 8.82
C LEU A 289 15.70 17.12 8.97
N ARG A 290 16.98 17.51 8.92
CA ARG A 290 17.36 18.93 8.93
C ARG A 290 16.81 19.68 7.73
N ILE A 291 16.95 19.11 6.54
CA ILE A 291 16.40 19.70 5.31
C ILE A 291 14.87 19.82 5.43
N PHE A 292 14.21 18.78 5.90
CA PHE A 292 12.77 18.77 6.06
C PHE A 292 12.28 19.81 7.10
N ARG A 293 13.01 20.00 8.22
CA ARG A 293 12.75 21.09 9.19
C ARG A 293 12.85 22.48 8.57
N LEU A 294 13.86 22.71 7.71
CA LEU A 294 13.99 23.98 6.99
C LEU A 294 12.83 24.20 6.02
N GLN A 295 12.38 23.15 5.36
CA GLN A 295 11.20 23.19 4.48
C GLN A 295 9.91 23.47 5.26
N ALA A 296 9.71 22.83 6.41
CA ALA A 296 8.58 23.09 7.30
C ALA A 296 8.52 24.56 7.72
N LYS A 297 9.66 25.10 8.19
CA LYS A 297 9.78 26.51 8.58
C LYS A 297 9.50 27.45 7.40
N ALA A 298 10.01 27.14 6.21
CA ALA A 298 9.79 27.95 5.01
C ALA A 298 8.32 27.97 4.55
N LEU A 299 7.56 26.92 4.85
CA LEU A 299 6.13 26.80 4.57
C LEU A 299 5.25 27.27 5.74
N GLY A 300 5.85 27.84 6.80
CA GLY A 300 5.12 28.37 7.94
C GLY A 300 4.64 27.32 8.95
N ALA A 301 5.02 26.05 8.80
CA ALA A 301 4.66 25.02 9.75
C ALA A 301 5.61 25.00 10.96
N GLU A 302 5.04 25.08 12.17
CA GLU A 302 5.79 25.03 13.42
C GLU A 302 6.08 23.58 13.81
N TRP A 303 7.37 23.21 13.86
CA TRP A 303 7.84 21.91 14.31
C TRP A 303 8.75 22.05 15.52
N ALA A 304 8.27 21.73 16.70
CA ALA A 304 9.04 21.83 17.95
C ALA A 304 10.34 21.02 17.89
N ALA A 305 11.38 21.50 18.58
CA ALA A 305 12.72 20.91 18.50
C ALA A 305 12.77 19.46 19.01
N ASP A 306 11.99 19.17 20.05
CA ASP A 306 11.87 17.87 20.72
C ASP A 306 10.74 16.98 20.17
N GLN A 307 9.90 17.51 19.29
CA GLN A 307 8.80 16.74 18.69
C GLN A 307 9.35 15.73 17.66
N PRO A 308 9.05 14.41 17.81
CA PRO A 308 9.39 13.42 16.82
C PRO A 308 8.75 13.71 15.45
N TYR A 309 9.45 13.35 14.37
CA TYR A 309 8.94 13.61 13.02
C TYR A 309 7.59 12.93 12.72
N GLY A 310 7.34 11.75 13.26
CA GLY A 310 6.06 11.06 13.12
C GLY A 310 4.90 11.80 13.77
N GLU A 311 5.13 12.43 14.95
CA GLU A 311 4.15 13.28 15.61
C GLU A 311 3.87 14.56 14.81
N PHE A 312 4.94 15.16 14.29
CA PHE A 312 4.81 16.33 13.43
C PHE A 312 3.98 16.02 12.18
N LEU A 313 4.24 14.89 11.49
CA LEU A 313 3.46 14.49 10.32
C LEU A 313 1.97 14.25 10.64
N ARG A 314 1.67 13.71 11.83
CA ARG A 314 0.28 13.52 12.26
C ARG A 314 -0.45 14.83 12.56
N SER A 315 0.27 15.87 12.93
CA SER A 315 -0.32 17.19 13.27
C SER A 315 -0.65 18.04 12.02
N LEU A 316 -0.20 17.65 10.83
CA LEU A 316 -0.43 18.41 9.62
C LEU A 316 -1.90 18.36 9.17
N ASP A 317 -2.47 19.52 8.85
CA ASP A 317 -3.79 19.70 8.25
C ASP A 317 -3.67 19.66 6.72
N LEU A 318 -4.11 18.59 6.10
CA LEU A 318 -4.02 18.41 4.65
C LEU A 318 -4.99 19.27 3.85
N SER A 319 -5.93 19.98 4.50
CA SER A 319 -6.73 21.02 3.87
C SER A 319 -5.93 22.33 3.67
N ASN A 320 -4.82 22.50 4.41
CA ASN A 320 -3.88 23.60 4.24
C ASN A 320 -2.90 23.30 3.09
N PRO A 321 -2.87 24.11 2.02
CA PRO A 321 -1.99 23.89 0.86
C PRO A 321 -0.52 23.76 1.21
N ALA A 322 -0.01 24.56 2.15
CA ALA A 322 1.39 24.54 2.57
C ALA A 322 1.72 23.22 3.31
N GLU A 323 0.81 22.74 4.15
CA GLU A 323 0.99 21.49 4.90
C GLU A 323 0.79 20.25 4.01
N LEU A 324 -0.12 20.31 3.03
CA LEU A 324 -0.22 19.31 1.98
C LEU A 324 1.09 19.19 1.17
N ALA A 325 1.65 20.32 0.73
CA ALA A 325 2.94 20.34 0.04
C ALA A 325 4.06 19.77 0.93
N LEU A 326 4.01 20.04 2.24
CA LEU A 326 4.96 19.50 3.20
C LEU A 326 4.81 17.99 3.36
N MET A 327 3.58 17.48 3.42
CA MET A 327 3.30 16.03 3.48
C MET A 327 3.85 15.32 2.22
N HIS A 328 3.67 15.89 1.04
CA HIS A 328 4.29 15.37 -0.18
C HIS A 328 5.83 15.35 -0.12
N LYS A 329 6.46 16.38 0.46
CA LYS A 329 7.93 16.41 0.68
C LYS A 329 8.38 15.36 1.68
N ALA A 330 7.57 15.04 2.68
CA ALA A 330 7.85 14.02 3.69
C ALA A 330 8.05 12.62 3.08
N THR A 331 7.54 12.33 1.87
CA THR A 331 7.78 11.06 1.16
C THR A 331 9.27 10.75 1.02
N SER A 332 10.10 11.81 0.98
CA SER A 332 11.56 11.64 0.90
C SER A 332 12.19 11.06 2.16
N LEU A 333 11.51 11.12 3.31
CA LEU A 333 11.97 10.57 4.58
C LEU A 333 11.77 9.05 4.68
N PHE A 334 10.93 8.49 3.80
CA PHE A 334 10.51 7.09 3.83
C PHE A 334 11.11 6.33 2.63
N ARG A 335 12.42 6.12 2.65
CA ARG A 335 13.15 5.50 1.54
C ARG A 335 13.94 4.28 2.01
N GLY A 336 14.27 3.40 1.05
CA GLY A 336 15.13 2.26 1.30
C GLY A 336 14.40 1.05 1.89
N ALA A 337 13.06 1.00 1.79
CA ALA A 337 12.32 -0.18 2.20
C ALA A 337 12.70 -1.38 1.33
N THR A 338 13.13 -2.47 1.98
CA THR A 338 13.61 -3.69 1.32
C THR A 338 13.17 -4.93 2.09
N TYR A 339 13.62 -6.09 1.63
CA TYR A 339 13.48 -7.34 2.38
C TYR A 339 14.87 -7.78 2.82
N THR A 340 14.98 -8.17 4.09
CA THR A 340 16.23 -8.60 4.72
C THR A 340 16.07 -10.02 5.24
N VAL A 341 16.88 -10.94 4.73
CA VAL A 341 16.94 -12.31 5.25
C VAL A 341 17.70 -12.27 6.58
N LEU A 342 17.20 -12.96 7.60
CA LEU A 342 17.84 -13.03 8.91
C LEU A 342 19.23 -13.67 8.81
N GLY A 343 20.19 -13.09 9.51
CA GLY A 343 21.59 -13.48 9.55
C GLY A 343 22.33 -12.73 10.65
N SER A 344 23.47 -12.12 10.32
CA SER A 344 24.34 -11.40 11.25
C SER A 344 24.05 -9.89 11.38
N GLN A 345 22.85 -9.43 10.99
CA GLN A 345 22.49 -8.00 11.05
C GLN A 345 22.28 -7.55 12.49
N ASP A 346 22.59 -6.27 12.75
CA ASP A 346 22.24 -5.63 14.00
C ASP A 346 20.72 -5.44 14.11
N GLU A 347 20.20 -5.46 15.33
CA GLU A 347 18.76 -5.30 15.61
C GLU A 347 18.17 -4.03 15.00
N ALA A 348 18.95 -2.94 14.94
CA ALA A 348 18.53 -1.67 14.36
C ALA A 348 18.28 -1.77 12.83
N GLU A 349 19.01 -2.66 12.13
CA GLU A 349 18.86 -2.87 10.68
C GLU A 349 17.61 -3.72 10.35
N LEU A 350 17.08 -4.42 11.34
CA LEU A 350 15.91 -5.30 11.19
C LEU A 350 14.58 -4.57 11.41
N LYS A 351 14.61 -3.27 11.72
CA LYS A 351 13.40 -2.46 11.95
C LYS A 351 12.77 -1.96 10.66
N GLN A 352 11.45 -1.87 10.70
CA GLN A 352 10.67 -1.10 9.75
C GLN A 352 10.36 0.26 10.40
N ALA A 353 11.09 1.31 10.01
CA ALA A 353 11.04 2.61 10.69
C ALA A 353 9.66 3.27 10.67
N ALA A 354 8.85 3.07 9.62
CA ALA A 354 7.49 3.59 9.57
C ALA A 354 6.58 2.94 10.62
N ILE A 355 6.84 1.70 10.99
CA ILE A 355 6.06 0.96 11.99
C ILE A 355 6.67 1.12 13.40
N GLY A 356 7.97 1.43 13.47
CA GLY A 356 8.74 1.53 14.69
C GLY A 356 9.08 0.17 15.33
N ALA A 357 8.99 -0.93 14.57
CA ALA A 357 9.23 -2.30 15.03
C ALA A 357 9.76 -3.19 13.91
N PRO A 358 10.35 -4.37 14.22
CA PRO A 358 10.52 -5.44 13.24
C PRO A 358 9.16 -5.84 12.66
N TYR A 359 9.14 -6.16 11.37
CA TYR A 359 7.91 -6.44 10.65
C TYR A 359 8.13 -7.41 9.49
N ALA A 360 7.20 -8.31 9.27
CA ALA A 360 7.18 -9.20 8.11
C ALA A 360 5.83 -9.15 7.39
N HIS A 361 5.86 -9.23 6.08
CA HIS A 361 4.64 -9.40 5.30
C HIS A 361 4.14 -10.84 5.42
N THR A 362 2.90 -11.03 5.85
CA THR A 362 2.29 -12.35 6.10
C THR A 362 0.79 -12.39 5.78
N THR A 363 0.16 -11.24 5.55
CA THR A 363 -1.31 -11.12 5.58
C THR A 363 -1.97 -11.07 4.22
N ALA A 364 -1.20 -11.17 3.12
CA ALA A 364 -1.76 -11.06 1.78
C ALA A 364 -1.10 -12.05 0.77
N PRO A 365 -1.12 -13.37 1.03
CA PRO A 365 -0.44 -14.36 0.21
C PRO A 365 -1.07 -14.55 -1.18
N LEU A 366 -2.36 -14.23 -1.38
CA LEU A 366 -3.01 -14.28 -2.69
C LEU A 366 -2.40 -13.27 -3.67
N ARG A 367 -1.89 -12.14 -3.16
CA ARG A 367 -1.36 -11.03 -3.98
C ARG A 367 0.12 -10.71 -3.78
N ARG A 368 0.83 -11.30 -2.79
CA ARG A 368 2.28 -11.10 -2.55
C ARG A 368 2.99 -12.42 -2.33
N LEU A 369 4.00 -12.66 -3.14
CA LEU A 369 4.82 -13.87 -3.07
C LEU A 369 5.44 -14.11 -1.68
N ILE A 370 5.99 -13.06 -1.07
CA ILE A 370 6.74 -13.16 0.18
C ILE A 370 5.89 -13.69 1.34
N ASP A 371 4.60 -13.34 1.38
CA ASP A 371 3.68 -13.74 2.45
C ASP A 371 3.54 -15.25 2.56
N ARG A 372 3.55 -15.95 1.42
CA ARG A 372 3.54 -17.43 1.38
C ARG A 372 4.72 -18.02 2.15
N PHE A 373 5.93 -17.51 1.92
CA PHE A 373 7.14 -18.00 2.60
C PHE A 373 7.13 -17.64 4.08
N SER A 374 6.72 -16.44 4.45
CA SER A 374 6.60 -16.02 5.84
C SER A 374 5.63 -16.90 6.62
N LEU A 375 4.46 -17.23 6.05
CA LEU A 375 3.47 -18.11 6.67
C LEU A 375 4.03 -19.52 6.91
N ILE A 376 4.71 -20.11 5.92
CA ILE A 376 5.34 -21.41 6.05
C ILE A 376 6.36 -21.38 7.20
N ILE A 377 7.27 -20.42 7.20
CA ILE A 377 8.34 -20.31 8.21
C ILE A 377 7.73 -20.19 9.60
N CYS A 378 6.79 -19.25 9.81
CA CYS A 378 6.13 -19.06 11.10
C CYS A 378 5.42 -20.34 11.58
N SER A 379 4.74 -21.07 10.69
CA SER A 379 4.05 -22.32 11.03
C SER A 379 5.01 -23.42 11.50
N TYR A 380 6.17 -23.56 10.87
CA TYR A 380 7.17 -24.52 11.30
C TYR A 380 7.77 -24.13 12.65
N LEU A 381 8.13 -22.86 12.83
CA LEU A 381 8.73 -22.37 14.07
C LEU A 381 7.79 -22.49 15.28
N VAL A 382 6.53 -22.08 15.13
CA VAL A 382 5.53 -22.19 16.22
C VAL A 382 5.26 -23.65 16.60
N SER A 383 5.33 -24.57 15.63
CA SER A 383 5.17 -26.00 15.89
C SER A 383 6.44 -26.68 16.41
N GLY A 384 7.51 -25.92 16.68
CA GLY A 384 8.79 -26.46 17.14
C GLY A 384 9.51 -27.34 16.12
N ARG A 385 9.15 -27.23 14.84
CA ARG A 385 9.75 -27.96 13.74
C ARG A 385 10.83 -27.12 13.03
N GLU A 386 11.86 -27.79 12.55
CA GLU A 386 12.86 -27.14 11.72
C GLU A 386 12.26 -26.69 10.37
N VAL A 387 12.59 -25.47 9.94
CA VAL A 387 12.16 -24.95 8.63
C VAL A 387 12.83 -25.78 7.52
N PRO A 388 12.06 -26.31 6.54
CA PRO A 388 12.60 -27.16 5.49
C PRO A 388 13.77 -26.51 4.74
N ALA A 389 14.80 -27.30 4.41
CA ALA A 389 15.98 -26.84 3.67
C ALA A 389 15.59 -26.15 2.34
N ALA A 390 14.61 -26.69 1.63
CA ALA A 390 14.11 -26.11 0.38
C ALA A 390 13.55 -24.68 0.56
N ILE A 391 12.97 -24.36 1.72
CA ILE A 391 12.53 -22.99 2.05
C ILE A 391 13.76 -22.12 2.33
N GLN A 392 14.71 -22.62 3.13
CA GLN A 392 15.93 -21.88 3.47
C GLN A 392 16.78 -21.54 2.24
N GLU A 393 16.85 -22.42 1.25
CA GLU A 393 17.56 -22.21 -0.03
C GLU A 393 16.92 -21.11 -0.88
N VAL A 394 15.61 -20.89 -0.77
CA VAL A 394 14.89 -19.84 -1.51
C VAL A 394 15.03 -18.47 -0.84
N LEU A 395 15.16 -18.41 0.48
CA LEU A 395 15.19 -17.13 1.22
C LEU A 395 16.16 -16.08 0.63
N PRO A 396 17.43 -16.43 0.28
CA PRO A 396 18.36 -15.44 -0.28
C PRO A 396 17.93 -14.86 -1.64
N LEU A 397 17.03 -15.52 -2.36
CA LEU A 397 16.53 -15.08 -3.67
C LEU A 397 15.38 -14.06 -3.55
N LEU A 398 14.59 -14.16 -2.48
CA LEU A 398 13.37 -13.39 -2.29
C LEU A 398 13.58 -11.86 -2.29
N PRO A 399 14.62 -11.29 -1.67
CA PRO A 399 14.84 -9.84 -1.71
C PRO A 399 14.96 -9.29 -3.14
N LYS A 400 15.68 -9.99 -4.02
CA LYS A 400 15.83 -9.60 -5.42
C LYS A 400 14.53 -9.75 -6.20
N LEU A 401 13.81 -10.88 -6.04
CA LEU A 401 12.53 -11.14 -6.70
C LEU A 401 11.50 -10.06 -6.31
N MET A 402 11.33 -9.82 -5.02
CA MET A 402 10.41 -8.80 -4.52
C MET A 402 10.83 -7.38 -4.91
N GLY A 403 12.14 -7.09 -4.91
CA GLY A 403 12.68 -5.80 -5.35
C GLY A 403 12.34 -5.50 -6.81
N SER A 404 12.57 -6.47 -7.69
CA SER A 404 12.25 -6.36 -9.13
C SER A 404 10.75 -6.21 -9.36
N SER A 405 9.94 -7.02 -8.68
CA SER A 405 8.48 -6.95 -8.77
C SER A 405 7.93 -5.61 -8.27
N ASN A 406 8.43 -5.09 -7.15
CA ASN A 406 8.03 -3.77 -6.63
C ASN A 406 8.42 -2.63 -7.58
N GLN A 407 9.58 -2.71 -8.22
CA GLN A 407 9.99 -1.71 -9.22
C GLN A 407 9.08 -1.73 -10.44
N LEU A 408 8.72 -2.94 -10.92
CA LEU A 408 7.79 -3.09 -12.05
C LEU A 408 6.42 -2.53 -11.67
N ALA A 409 5.86 -2.94 -10.53
CA ALA A 409 4.56 -2.46 -10.06
C ALA A 409 4.51 -0.93 -9.96
N GLY A 410 5.53 -0.30 -9.37
CA GLY A 410 5.59 1.15 -9.27
C GLY A 410 5.73 1.88 -10.62
N LYS A 411 6.38 1.26 -11.61
CA LYS A 411 6.45 1.81 -12.97
C LYS A 411 5.10 1.72 -13.68
N VAL A 412 4.44 0.57 -13.58
CA VAL A 412 3.12 0.32 -14.19
C VAL A 412 2.06 1.23 -13.57
N GLU A 413 2.02 1.32 -12.24
CA GLU A 413 1.11 2.20 -11.51
C GLU A 413 1.27 3.66 -11.93
N ARG A 414 2.52 4.16 -11.95
CA ARG A 414 2.82 5.51 -12.40
C ARG A 414 2.36 5.74 -13.83
N ALA A 415 2.71 4.84 -14.76
CA ALA A 415 2.33 4.97 -16.15
C ALA A 415 0.80 4.94 -16.35
N ALA A 416 0.09 4.13 -15.54
CA ALA A 416 -1.37 4.08 -15.56
C ALA A 416 -1.99 5.40 -15.06
N ILE A 417 -1.48 5.95 -13.95
CA ILE A 417 -1.92 7.26 -13.43
C ILE A 417 -1.65 8.35 -14.46
N ASP A 418 -0.42 8.45 -14.97
CA ASP A 418 -0.03 9.46 -15.98
C ASP A 418 -0.91 9.35 -17.26
N THR A 419 -1.31 8.11 -17.66
CA THR A 419 -2.22 7.87 -18.79
C THR A 419 -3.61 8.46 -18.52
N VAL A 420 -4.15 8.20 -17.32
CA VAL A 420 -5.49 8.68 -16.96
C VAL A 420 -5.48 10.19 -16.75
N GLU A 421 -4.43 10.75 -16.13
CA GLU A 421 -4.25 12.21 -15.99
C GLU A 421 -4.24 12.90 -17.36
N ALA A 422 -3.44 12.39 -18.30
CA ALA A 422 -3.41 12.94 -19.66
C ALA A 422 -4.77 12.80 -20.36
N ALA A 423 -5.45 11.66 -20.25
CA ALA A 423 -6.76 11.44 -20.85
C ALA A 423 -7.84 12.38 -20.31
N SER A 424 -7.82 12.67 -19.02
CA SER A 424 -8.78 13.59 -18.39
C SER A 424 -8.63 15.04 -18.83
N LEU A 425 -7.46 15.40 -19.38
CA LEU A 425 -7.08 16.77 -19.71
C LEU A 425 -6.86 17.02 -21.20
N VAL A 426 -6.76 15.99 -22.05
CA VAL A 426 -6.37 16.13 -23.47
C VAL A 426 -7.27 17.11 -24.24
N HIS A 427 -8.56 17.24 -23.91
CA HIS A 427 -9.53 18.15 -24.56
C HIS A 427 -9.64 19.50 -23.88
N ARG A 428 -8.84 19.74 -22.85
CA ARG A 428 -8.93 20.93 -21.99
C ARG A 428 -7.71 21.85 -22.14
N VAL A 429 -6.87 21.62 -23.16
CA VAL A 429 -5.71 22.48 -23.44
C VAL A 429 -6.17 23.93 -23.68
N GLY A 430 -5.52 24.88 -23.01
CA GLY A 430 -5.90 26.30 -22.99
C GLY A 430 -6.88 26.68 -21.87
N GLU A 431 -7.45 25.69 -21.14
CA GLU A 431 -8.30 26.00 -19.99
C GLU A 431 -7.45 26.39 -18.76
N ARG A 432 -8.09 27.13 -17.84
CA ARG A 432 -7.49 27.57 -16.59
C ARG A 432 -8.02 26.76 -15.41
N PHE A 433 -7.12 26.51 -14.46
CA PHE A 433 -7.40 25.69 -13.27
C PHE A 433 -6.86 26.35 -12.02
N GLN A 434 -7.50 26.06 -10.89
CA GLN A 434 -6.98 26.38 -9.57
C GLN A 434 -6.10 25.22 -9.10
N ALA A 435 -4.92 25.54 -8.58
CA ALA A 435 -3.93 24.55 -8.17
C ALA A 435 -3.18 24.98 -6.92
N VAL A 436 -2.55 23.99 -6.28
CA VAL A 436 -1.57 24.18 -5.20
C VAL A 436 -0.20 23.74 -5.69
N THR A 437 0.81 24.55 -5.47
CA THR A 437 2.19 24.20 -5.80
C THR A 437 2.79 23.27 -4.73
N LEU A 438 3.12 22.03 -5.11
CA LEU A 438 3.78 21.06 -4.22
C LEU A 438 5.30 21.32 -4.12
N THR A 439 5.92 21.70 -5.26
CA THR A 439 7.32 22.14 -5.31
C THR A 439 7.38 23.44 -6.10
N GLY A 440 8.16 24.40 -5.61
CA GLY A 440 8.31 25.70 -6.29
C GLY A 440 9.43 25.69 -7.33
N THR A 441 9.39 26.66 -8.22
CA THR A 441 10.49 27.05 -9.13
C THR A 441 11.36 28.13 -8.52
N ILE A 442 10.88 28.84 -7.51
CA ILE A 442 11.59 29.85 -6.70
C ILE A 442 12.01 29.18 -5.39
N GLN A 443 13.30 29.22 -5.04
CA GLN A 443 13.76 28.75 -3.74
C GLN A 443 13.64 29.88 -2.70
N PRO A 444 13.30 29.57 -1.43
CA PRO A 444 13.35 30.55 -0.36
C PRO A 444 14.80 31.05 -0.23
N ALA A 445 14.97 32.34 -0.01
CA ALA A 445 16.30 32.95 0.22
C ALA A 445 17.01 32.22 1.35
N GLY A 446 18.19 31.67 1.09
CA GLY A 446 19.00 31.01 2.12
C GLY A 446 19.39 32.00 3.20
N ASN A 447 19.49 31.54 4.46
CA ASN A 447 19.98 32.32 5.61
C ASN A 447 21.50 32.63 5.44
N GLY A 448 21.81 33.52 4.52
CA GLY A 448 23.15 34.02 4.29
C GLY A 448 23.06 35.44 3.75
N GLU A 449 23.26 36.42 4.62
CA GLU A 449 23.40 37.89 4.43
C GLU A 449 22.20 38.63 3.80
N PRO A 450 21.82 39.83 4.32
CA PRO A 450 20.82 40.69 3.75
C PRO A 450 21.35 41.37 2.48
N GLY A 451 21.10 40.77 1.36
CA GLY A 451 21.50 41.32 0.09
C GLY A 451 21.15 40.40 -1.07
N THR A 452 20.15 40.84 -1.80
CA THR A 452 19.82 40.44 -3.16
C THR A 452 19.04 39.16 -3.38
N GLY A 453 17.77 39.31 -3.72
CA GLY A 453 17.13 38.66 -4.85
C GLY A 453 16.82 37.18 -4.71
N GLU A 454 15.53 36.87 -4.88
CA GLU A 454 15.01 35.55 -5.20
C GLU A 454 15.88 34.89 -6.29
N THR A 455 16.64 33.87 -5.95
CA THR A 455 17.42 33.12 -6.95
C THR A 455 16.52 32.10 -7.61
N GLN A 456 16.21 32.29 -8.88
CA GLN A 456 15.75 31.20 -9.75
C GLN A 456 16.87 30.16 -9.83
N PRO A 457 16.60 28.86 -9.76
CA PRO A 457 17.62 27.86 -10.04
C PRO A 457 18.12 28.04 -11.48
N ASP A 458 19.43 28.16 -11.64
CA ASP A 458 20.05 28.23 -12.97
C ASP A 458 19.58 27.07 -13.86
N PRO A 459 19.14 27.35 -15.10
CA PRO A 459 18.68 26.27 -15.99
C PRO A 459 19.88 25.41 -16.38
N VAL A 460 19.96 24.22 -15.79
CA VAL A 460 20.95 23.23 -16.22
C VAL A 460 20.53 22.74 -17.60
N ASN A 461 21.36 22.98 -18.59
CA ASN A 461 21.16 22.62 -20.01
C ASN A 461 20.03 23.35 -20.76
N GLY A 462 19.73 24.63 -20.47
CA GLY A 462 18.75 25.41 -21.23
C GLY A 462 17.30 24.99 -21.07
N LYS A 463 16.97 24.07 -20.13
CA LYS A 463 15.61 23.69 -19.77
C LYS A 463 15.08 24.65 -18.71
N LYS A 464 13.87 25.18 -18.92
CA LYS A 464 13.16 25.98 -17.92
C LYS A 464 13.02 25.22 -16.61
N ALA A 465 13.17 25.93 -15.49
CA ALA A 465 12.89 25.35 -14.17
C ALA A 465 11.41 24.92 -14.11
N ARG A 466 11.16 23.69 -13.62
CA ARG A 466 9.80 23.13 -13.47
C ARG A 466 9.56 22.79 -12.02
N GLY A 467 8.44 23.29 -11.50
CA GLY A 467 7.87 22.84 -10.24
C GLY A 467 6.85 21.73 -10.49
N THR A 468 6.23 21.26 -9.41
CA THR A 468 5.11 20.31 -9.43
C THR A 468 3.93 20.97 -8.72
N LEU A 469 2.75 20.88 -9.30
CA LEU A 469 1.49 21.33 -8.71
C LEU A 469 0.50 20.17 -8.55
N GLN A 470 -0.53 20.41 -7.78
CA GLN A 470 -1.75 19.60 -7.72
C GLN A 470 -2.94 20.47 -8.03
N LEU A 471 -3.74 20.09 -9.03
CA LEU A 471 -5.02 20.75 -9.30
C LEU A 471 -6.00 20.47 -8.16
N LEU A 472 -6.89 21.41 -7.88
CA LEU A 472 -7.97 21.23 -6.91
C LEU A 472 -9.12 20.39 -7.48
N SER A 473 -9.36 20.47 -8.78
CA SER A 473 -10.35 19.65 -9.50
C SER A 473 -10.07 19.69 -11.02
N PRO A 474 -9.92 18.53 -11.69
CA PRO A 474 -9.73 17.19 -11.11
C PRO A 474 -8.43 17.10 -10.30
N THR A 475 -8.29 16.10 -9.43
CA THR A 475 -7.07 15.93 -8.63
C THR A 475 -5.95 15.35 -9.49
N VAL A 476 -5.21 16.20 -10.17
CA VAL A 476 -4.07 15.87 -11.05
C VAL A 476 -2.80 16.48 -10.51
N SER A 477 -1.71 15.70 -10.46
CA SER A 477 -0.39 16.18 -10.08
C SER A 477 0.53 16.25 -11.28
N ALA A 478 0.91 17.47 -11.70
CA ALA A 478 1.66 17.68 -12.93
C ALA A 478 2.77 18.72 -12.81
N PRO A 479 3.77 18.70 -13.70
CA PRO A 479 4.75 19.76 -13.80
C PRO A 479 4.16 21.07 -14.30
N PHE A 480 4.74 22.18 -13.84
CA PHE A 480 4.42 23.49 -14.32
C PHE A 480 5.66 24.35 -14.64
N GLU A 481 5.49 25.35 -15.48
CA GLU A 481 6.46 26.41 -15.80
C GLU A 481 5.96 27.75 -15.29
N GLY A 482 6.87 28.63 -14.90
CA GLY A 482 6.58 29.96 -14.35
C GLY A 482 7.02 30.10 -12.89
N PRO A 483 7.07 31.31 -12.35
CA PRO A 483 7.55 31.59 -11.01
C PRO A 483 6.47 31.25 -9.97
N ALA A 484 6.77 30.35 -9.03
CA ALA A 484 5.95 30.09 -7.84
C ALA A 484 6.76 29.45 -6.72
N ARG A 485 6.36 29.68 -5.46
CA ARG A 485 6.88 28.98 -4.29
C ARG A 485 6.05 27.75 -4.01
N ALA A 486 6.62 26.79 -3.27
CA ALA A 486 5.85 25.65 -2.80
C ALA A 486 4.78 26.11 -1.78
N GLY A 487 3.60 25.49 -1.80
CA GLY A 487 2.50 25.79 -0.88
C GLY A 487 1.65 27.00 -1.26
N GLU A 488 1.80 27.55 -2.47
CA GLU A 488 0.99 28.65 -2.95
C GLU A 488 -0.25 28.15 -3.71
N ASN A 489 -1.40 28.84 -3.50
CA ASN A 489 -2.55 28.71 -4.38
C ASN A 489 -2.28 29.56 -5.63
N VAL A 490 -2.43 28.95 -6.79
CA VAL A 490 -2.14 29.58 -8.08
C VAL A 490 -3.23 29.29 -9.11
N GLU A 491 -3.43 30.21 -10.04
CA GLU A 491 -4.16 29.94 -11.27
C GLU A 491 -3.17 29.48 -12.34
N VAL A 492 -3.50 28.42 -13.06
CA VAL A 492 -2.63 27.83 -14.09
C VAL A 492 -3.40 27.56 -15.37
N GLU A 493 -2.71 27.68 -16.49
CA GLU A 493 -3.23 27.32 -17.81
C GLU A 493 -2.63 25.98 -18.25
N LEU A 494 -3.46 25.07 -18.75
CA LEU A 494 -3.01 23.81 -19.34
C LEU A 494 -2.37 24.07 -20.71
N VAL A 495 -1.05 23.87 -20.78
CA VAL A 495 -0.26 24.14 -22.00
C VAL A 495 -0.19 22.90 -22.90
N ASN A 496 -0.11 21.73 -22.31
CA ASN A 496 0.00 20.45 -23.03
C ASN A 496 -0.67 19.33 -22.24
N ALA A 497 -1.41 18.49 -22.94
CA ALA A 497 -1.85 17.17 -22.46
C ALA A 497 -1.77 16.21 -23.64
N ASP A 498 -0.98 15.16 -23.52
CA ASP A 498 -0.72 14.19 -24.59
C ASP A 498 -0.84 12.77 -24.04
N LEU A 499 -1.81 12.02 -24.56
CA LEU A 499 -2.12 10.66 -24.13
C LEU A 499 -1.04 9.65 -24.53
N LEU A 500 -0.40 9.83 -25.68
CA LEU A 500 0.61 8.90 -26.19
C LEU A 500 1.92 8.99 -25.40
N THR A 501 2.34 10.23 -25.09
CA THR A 501 3.53 10.48 -24.29
C THR A 501 3.24 10.52 -22.80
N ARG A 502 1.97 10.47 -22.39
CA ARG A 502 1.52 10.54 -21.00
C ARG A 502 2.08 11.79 -20.30
N THR A 503 2.01 12.93 -20.98
CA THR A 503 2.57 14.18 -20.48
C THR A 503 1.49 15.22 -20.30
N VAL A 504 1.53 15.88 -19.14
CA VAL A 504 0.70 17.04 -18.83
C VAL A 504 1.65 18.17 -18.42
N LEU A 505 1.37 19.38 -18.85
CA LEU A 505 2.19 20.56 -18.51
C LEU A 505 1.29 21.78 -18.33
N PHE A 506 1.49 22.47 -17.22
CA PHE A 506 0.82 23.74 -16.91
C PHE A 506 1.79 24.92 -16.96
N ARG A 507 1.24 26.13 -17.02
CA ARG A 507 1.94 27.39 -16.88
C ARG A 507 1.18 28.26 -15.88
N ILE A 508 1.92 28.94 -15.00
CA ILE A 508 1.35 29.94 -14.09
C ILE A 508 0.74 31.07 -14.93
N VAL A 509 -0.48 31.46 -14.59
CA VAL A 509 -1.13 32.66 -15.14
C VAL A 509 -0.72 33.84 -14.26
N GLU A 510 -0.15 34.87 -14.87
CA GLU A 510 0.26 36.12 -14.20
C GLU A 510 -0.94 36.98 -13.81
#